data_8addf36e5b2bed0e3bd86bce966040ea
#
_entry.id   8addf36e5b2bed0e3bd86bce966040ea
#
_cell.length_a   1.000
_cell.length_b   1.000
_cell.length_c   1.000
_cell.angle_alpha   90.00
_cell.angle_beta   90.00
_cell.angle_gamma   90.00
#
_symmetry.space_group_name_H-M   'P 1'
#
loop_
_entity.id
_entity.type
_entity.pdbx_description
1 polymer ?
#
loop_
_entity_poly.entity_id
_entity_poly.type
_entity_poly.pdbx_seq_one_letter_code
_entity_poly.pdbx_strand_id
1 'polypeptide(L)'
;NQRKYIDKIMIYLIKKGFTNVYVVDIAPTPLHNIATKNPEFKENLILLDFFELDMTFDLILEQTFFCALDPNLRKSYVSKMEKMLNPNGKVSGLLFNFPLTEVGPPFGGSIEEYQKLFSGKFKIKTLEKAHNSIKPRADKELFFIFEKKK
;
A
#
# COMPACT_ATOMS: atom_id res chain seq x y z
N ASN A 1 8.80 -5.16 -12.91
CA ASN A 1 9.41 -4.47 -11.78
C ASN A 1 8.42 -3.45 -11.22
N GLN A 2 7.71 -3.84 -10.17
CA GLN A 2 6.53 -3.15 -9.66
C GLN A 2 6.86 -1.83 -8.95
N ARG A 3 8.09 -1.70 -8.46
CA ARG A 3 8.59 -0.49 -7.81
C ARG A 3 8.80 0.68 -8.78
N LYS A 4 8.66 0.41 -10.08
CA LYS A 4 8.89 1.37 -11.17
C LYS A 4 7.83 2.49 -11.23
N TYR A 5 6.74 2.37 -10.47
CA TYR A 5 5.62 3.31 -10.55
C TYR A 5 5.48 4.22 -9.34
N ILE A 6 6.24 3.96 -8.26
CA ILE A 6 6.13 4.75 -7.02
C ILE A 6 6.54 6.21 -7.28
N ASP A 7 7.61 6.43 -8.04
CA ASP A 7 8.07 7.76 -8.41
C ASP A 7 7.00 8.52 -9.21
N LYS A 8 6.32 7.84 -10.12
CA LYS A 8 5.25 8.44 -10.93
C LYS A 8 4.05 8.86 -10.07
N ILE A 9 3.66 8.03 -9.11
CA ILE A 9 2.56 8.34 -8.20
C ILE A 9 2.93 9.54 -7.34
N MET A 10 4.13 9.56 -6.78
CA MET A 10 4.62 10.66 -5.97
C MET A 10 4.64 11.98 -6.75
N ILE A 11 5.20 11.97 -7.94
CA ILE A 11 5.26 13.14 -8.81
C ILE A 11 3.85 13.62 -9.18
N TYR A 12 2.95 12.71 -9.51
CA TYR A 12 1.56 13.04 -9.83
C TYR A 12 0.87 13.76 -8.68
N LEU A 13 0.99 13.23 -7.47
CA LEU A 13 0.38 13.82 -6.28
C LEU A 13 0.95 15.21 -5.98
N ILE A 14 2.25 15.38 -6.09
CA ILE A 14 2.90 16.67 -5.85
C ILE A 14 2.46 17.70 -6.90
N LYS A 15 2.33 17.31 -8.17
CA LYS A 15 1.80 18.19 -9.22
C LYS A 15 0.35 18.57 -8.99
N LYS A 16 -0.42 17.77 -8.25
CA LYS A 16 -1.80 18.08 -7.87
C LYS A 16 -1.88 18.99 -6.64
N GLY A 17 -0.76 19.39 -6.06
CA GLY A 17 -0.70 20.30 -4.94
C GLY A 17 -0.56 19.64 -3.56
N PHE A 18 -0.41 18.33 -3.50
CA PHE A 18 -0.15 17.63 -2.24
C PHE A 18 1.33 17.76 -1.89
N THR A 19 1.64 18.43 -0.79
CA THR A 19 3.02 18.68 -0.37
C THR A 19 3.53 17.69 0.67
N ASN A 20 2.65 17.05 1.41
CA ASN A 20 2.99 16.10 2.47
C ASN A 20 2.93 14.66 1.96
N VAL A 21 3.66 14.37 0.89
CA VAL A 21 3.73 13.04 0.30
C VAL A 21 5.04 12.38 0.70
N TYR A 22 4.97 11.19 1.27
CA TYR A 22 6.14 10.44 1.74
C TYR A 22 6.20 9.09 1.03
N VAL A 23 7.41 8.60 0.80
CA VAL A 23 7.66 7.24 0.29
C VAL A 23 8.51 6.51 1.31
N VAL A 24 8.05 5.35 1.74
CA VAL A 24 8.76 4.48 2.69
C VAL A 24 9.14 3.18 1.99
N ASP A 25 10.40 2.81 2.07
CA ASP A 25 10.87 1.52 1.57
C ASP A 25 11.99 1.03 2.49
N ILE A 26 12.11 -0.27 2.64
CA ILE A 26 13.21 -0.91 3.36
C ILE A 26 14.46 -1.03 2.47
N ALA A 27 14.29 -0.97 1.16
CA ALA A 27 15.38 -1.05 0.19
C ALA A 27 15.85 0.35 -0.21
N PRO A 28 17.18 0.62 -0.20
CA PRO A 28 17.69 1.94 -0.52
C PRO A 28 17.60 2.29 -2.01
N THR A 29 17.71 1.32 -2.91
CA THR A 29 17.79 1.56 -4.35
C THR A 29 16.58 2.29 -4.94
N PRO A 30 15.31 1.90 -4.63
CA PRO A 30 14.16 2.64 -5.16
C PRO A 30 14.13 4.09 -4.68
N LEU A 31 14.46 4.33 -3.41
CA LEU A 31 14.50 5.68 -2.84
C LEU A 31 15.60 6.52 -3.46
N HIS A 32 16.79 5.92 -3.67
CA HIS A 32 17.91 6.59 -4.34
C HIS A 32 17.51 7.02 -5.75
N ASN A 33 16.84 6.16 -6.50
CA ASN A 33 16.39 6.46 -7.86
C ASN A 33 15.41 7.66 -7.88
N ILE A 34 14.51 7.72 -6.92
CA ILE A 34 13.58 8.86 -6.78
C ILE A 34 14.34 10.13 -6.45
N ALA A 35 15.26 10.07 -5.49
CA ALA A 35 16.07 11.22 -5.06
C ALA A 35 16.94 11.77 -6.19
N THR A 36 17.50 10.90 -7.02
CA THR A 36 18.33 11.29 -8.16
C THR A 36 17.54 12.06 -9.21
N LYS A 37 16.30 11.61 -9.48
CA LYS A 37 15.42 12.26 -10.46
C LYS A 37 14.74 13.51 -9.91
N ASN A 38 14.51 13.55 -8.60
CA ASN A 38 13.75 14.61 -7.95
C ASN A 38 14.42 14.99 -6.63
N PRO A 39 15.59 15.69 -6.67
CA PRO A 39 16.35 16.01 -5.46
C PRO A 39 15.55 16.80 -4.42
N GLU A 40 14.56 17.57 -4.85
CA GLU A 40 13.71 18.39 -3.99
C GLU A 40 12.84 17.58 -3.05
N PHE A 41 12.64 16.26 -3.31
CA PHE A 41 11.80 15.39 -2.48
C PHE A 41 12.61 14.51 -1.53
N LYS A 42 13.90 14.70 -1.46
CA LYS A 42 14.80 13.87 -0.63
C LYS A 42 14.33 13.76 0.82
N GLU A 43 13.83 14.85 1.40
CA GLU A 43 13.33 14.87 2.78
C GLU A 43 12.07 14.04 2.99
N ASN A 44 11.37 13.70 1.92
CA ASN A 44 10.12 12.94 1.96
C ASN A 44 10.32 11.44 1.70
N LEU A 45 11.59 11.02 1.55
CA LEU A 45 11.93 9.62 1.32
C LEU A 45 12.48 9.01 2.61
N ILE A 46 11.83 7.93 3.06
CA ILE A 46 12.13 7.31 4.36
C ILE A 46 12.63 5.90 4.13
N LEU A 47 13.89 5.65 4.48
CA LEU A 47 14.50 4.31 4.45
C LEU A 47 14.29 3.66 5.83
N LEU A 48 13.26 2.83 5.94
CA LEU A 48 12.89 2.22 7.20
C LEU A 48 12.01 0.99 6.95
N ASP A 49 12.06 0.02 7.88
CA ASP A 49 11.08 -1.04 7.92
C ASP A 49 9.72 -0.43 8.26
N PHE A 50 8.71 -0.75 7.44
CA PHE A 50 7.34 -0.30 7.64
C PHE A 50 6.83 -0.51 9.07
N PHE A 51 7.17 -1.65 9.69
CA PHE A 51 6.71 -1.98 11.03
C PHE A 51 7.35 -1.10 12.12
N GLU A 52 8.44 -0.40 11.81
CA GLU A 52 9.13 0.50 12.74
C GLU A 52 8.77 1.97 12.52
N LEU A 53 8.00 2.29 11.48
CA LEU A 53 7.63 3.66 11.16
C LEU A 53 6.69 4.23 12.23
N ASP A 54 7.07 5.38 12.82
CA ASP A 54 6.29 6.07 13.85
C ASP A 54 5.81 7.43 13.33
N MET A 55 4.86 7.37 12.43
CA MET A 55 4.21 8.54 11.82
C MET A 55 2.74 8.24 11.59
N THR A 56 1.92 9.28 11.45
CA THR A 56 0.51 9.13 11.11
C THR A 56 0.16 9.89 9.85
N PHE A 57 -0.80 9.37 9.11
CA PHE A 57 -1.20 9.87 7.79
C PHE A 57 -2.72 9.90 7.65
N ASP A 58 -3.20 10.74 6.76
CA ASP A 58 -4.62 10.77 6.39
C ASP A 58 -4.95 9.75 5.30
N LEU A 59 -3.97 9.44 4.45
CA LEU A 59 -4.10 8.49 3.36
C LEU A 59 -2.82 7.69 3.21
N ILE A 60 -2.96 6.39 3.14
CA ILE A 60 -1.86 5.48 2.80
C ILE A 60 -2.22 4.79 1.48
N LEU A 61 -1.31 4.86 0.52
CA LEU A 61 -1.47 4.17 -0.76
C LEU A 61 -0.68 2.87 -0.74
N GLU A 62 -1.37 1.79 -1.10
CA GLU A 62 -0.84 0.43 -1.08
C GLU A 62 -0.84 -0.17 -2.48
N GLN A 63 0.35 -0.56 -2.94
CA GLN A 63 0.48 -1.34 -4.17
C GLN A 63 1.67 -2.29 -4.04
N THR A 64 1.39 -3.58 -4.15
CA THR A 64 2.40 -4.65 -4.19
C THR A 64 3.29 -4.78 -2.95
N PHE A 65 2.89 -4.18 -1.84
CA PHE A 65 3.61 -4.32 -0.57
C PHE A 65 3.01 -5.46 0.28
N PHE A 66 1.70 -5.44 0.50
CA PHE A 66 0.99 -6.47 1.28
C PHE A 66 1.21 -7.87 0.71
N CYS A 67 1.13 -8.02 -0.60
CA CYS A 67 1.30 -9.30 -1.27
C CYS A 67 2.74 -9.85 -1.20
N ALA A 68 3.71 -9.01 -0.86
CA ALA A 68 5.09 -9.42 -0.69
C ALA A 68 5.41 -9.87 0.74
N LEU A 69 4.54 -9.55 1.70
CA LEU A 69 4.72 -9.96 3.09
C LEU A 69 4.37 -11.45 3.28
N ASP A 70 5.12 -12.11 4.18
CA ASP A 70 4.71 -13.43 4.67
C ASP A 70 3.27 -13.34 5.19
N PRO A 71 2.37 -14.24 4.78
CA PRO A 71 0.98 -14.24 5.24
C PRO A 71 0.82 -14.22 6.77
N ASN A 72 1.78 -14.74 7.51
CA ASN A 72 1.78 -14.70 8.98
C ASN A 72 1.89 -13.27 9.52
N LEU A 73 2.34 -12.32 8.72
CA LEU A 73 2.47 -10.91 9.09
C LEU A 73 1.22 -10.08 8.74
N ARG A 74 0.20 -10.69 8.15
CA ARG A 74 -1.00 -9.95 7.70
C ARG A 74 -1.75 -9.27 8.85
N LYS A 75 -1.88 -9.95 9.98
CA LYS A 75 -2.52 -9.36 11.18
C LYS A 75 -1.71 -8.18 11.72
N SER A 76 -0.39 -8.31 11.75
CA SER A 76 0.49 -7.21 12.17
C SER A 76 0.42 -6.03 11.21
N TYR A 77 0.30 -6.30 9.91
CA TYR A 77 0.11 -5.26 8.89
C TYR A 77 -1.18 -4.48 9.15
N VAL A 78 -2.29 -5.17 9.39
CA VAL A 78 -3.58 -4.52 9.66
C VAL A 78 -3.49 -3.63 10.90
N SER A 79 -2.90 -4.13 11.99
CA SER A 79 -2.70 -3.37 13.23
C SER A 79 -1.81 -2.15 13.01
N LYS A 80 -0.75 -2.29 12.23
CA LYS A 80 0.18 -1.20 11.93
C LYS A 80 -0.49 -0.13 11.07
N MET A 81 -1.24 -0.53 10.05
CA MET A 81 -1.99 0.41 9.20
C MET A 81 -2.98 1.22 10.03
N GLU A 82 -3.69 0.56 10.96
CA GLU A 82 -4.61 1.27 11.85
C GLU A 82 -3.89 2.33 12.69
N LYS A 83 -2.73 1.98 13.26
CA LYS A 83 -1.94 2.91 14.08
C LYS A 83 -1.39 4.09 13.28
N MET A 84 -1.05 3.87 12.03
CA MET A 84 -0.48 4.90 11.17
C MET A 84 -1.52 5.81 10.52
N LEU A 85 -2.79 5.59 10.77
CA LEU A 85 -3.85 6.45 10.24
C LEU A 85 -4.39 7.40 11.30
N ASN A 86 -4.53 8.66 10.91
CA ASN A 86 -5.27 9.65 11.69
C ASN A 86 -6.75 9.27 11.75
N PRO A 87 -7.55 9.82 12.69
CA PRO A 87 -9.00 9.59 12.70
C PRO A 87 -9.60 9.87 11.32
N ASN A 88 -10.48 8.97 10.85
CA ASN A 88 -11.08 8.99 9.52
C ASN A 88 -10.10 8.75 8.37
N GLY A 89 -8.85 8.42 8.66
CA GLY A 89 -7.85 8.10 7.65
C GLY A 89 -8.19 6.82 6.88
N LYS A 90 -7.63 6.71 5.68
CA LYS A 90 -7.92 5.61 4.77
C LYS A 90 -6.64 4.98 4.23
N VAL A 91 -6.70 3.67 4.02
CA VAL A 91 -5.73 2.97 3.20
C VAL A 91 -6.44 2.53 1.91
N SER A 92 -5.81 2.75 0.78
CA SER A 92 -6.38 2.47 -0.53
C SER A 92 -5.32 1.91 -1.48
N GLY A 93 -5.74 1.10 -2.41
CA GLY A 93 -4.83 0.54 -3.40
C GLY A 93 -5.35 -0.73 -4.04
N LEU A 94 -4.42 -1.64 -4.30
CA LEU A 94 -4.69 -2.89 -5.00
C LEU A 94 -4.23 -4.09 -4.16
N LEU A 95 -5.08 -5.11 -4.10
CA LEU A 95 -4.77 -6.41 -3.50
C LEU A 95 -4.96 -7.49 -4.56
N PHE A 96 -4.19 -8.58 -4.48
CA PHE A 96 -4.34 -9.66 -5.43
C PHE A 96 -5.56 -10.55 -5.14
N ASN A 97 -6.21 -10.98 -6.22
CA ASN A 97 -7.38 -11.86 -6.21
C ASN A 97 -7.02 -13.15 -6.94
N PHE A 98 -6.27 -14.01 -6.29
CA PHE A 98 -5.97 -15.39 -6.72
C PHE A 98 -5.69 -16.24 -5.48
N PRO A 99 -5.75 -17.56 -5.58
CA PRO A 99 -5.61 -18.43 -4.40
C PRO A 99 -4.34 -18.15 -3.61
N LEU A 100 -4.47 -18.08 -2.29
CA LEU A 100 -3.34 -17.99 -1.38
C LEU A 100 -2.64 -19.36 -1.34
N THR A 101 -1.36 -19.36 -1.67
CA THR A 101 -0.51 -20.55 -1.66
C THR A 101 0.65 -20.37 -0.69
N GLU A 102 1.37 -21.44 -0.38
CA GLU A 102 2.54 -21.39 0.49
C GLU A 102 3.73 -20.75 -0.22
N VAL A 103 3.70 -20.68 -1.54
CA VAL A 103 4.79 -20.14 -2.35
C VAL A 103 4.47 -18.72 -2.77
N GLY A 104 5.42 -17.85 -2.56
CA GLY A 104 5.39 -16.44 -2.96
C GLY A 104 6.76 -15.82 -2.77
N PRO A 105 6.92 -14.49 -2.84
CA PRO A 105 5.94 -13.52 -3.31
C PRO A 105 5.69 -13.58 -4.82
N PRO A 106 4.54 -13.14 -5.32
CA PRO A 106 3.43 -12.53 -4.57
C PRO A 106 2.51 -13.60 -3.93
N PHE A 107 1.97 -13.26 -2.76
CA PHE A 107 0.97 -14.08 -2.09
C PHE A 107 -0.43 -13.57 -2.41
N GLY A 108 -1.35 -14.48 -2.71
CA GLY A 108 -2.71 -14.16 -3.09
C GLY A 108 -3.66 -13.96 -1.92
N GLY A 109 -4.94 -14.01 -2.23
CA GLY A 109 -6.06 -13.88 -1.30
C GLY A 109 -7.36 -13.70 -2.03
N SER A 110 -8.44 -13.50 -1.29
CA SER A 110 -9.79 -13.35 -1.81
C SER A 110 -10.54 -12.24 -1.10
N ILE A 111 -11.66 -11.80 -1.68
CA ILE A 111 -12.53 -10.81 -1.06
C ILE A 111 -12.92 -11.26 0.35
N GLU A 112 -13.32 -12.51 0.52
CA GLU A 112 -13.75 -13.06 1.80
C GLU A 112 -12.62 -13.03 2.84
N GLU A 113 -11.41 -13.40 2.45
CA GLU A 113 -10.24 -13.38 3.34
C GLU A 113 -9.90 -11.95 3.77
N TYR A 114 -9.93 -10.99 2.84
CA TYR A 114 -9.63 -9.59 3.15
C TYR A 114 -10.71 -8.96 4.03
N GLN A 115 -11.98 -9.23 3.77
CA GLN A 115 -13.08 -8.78 4.61
C GLN A 115 -12.91 -9.27 6.06
N LYS A 116 -12.61 -10.54 6.22
CA LYS A 116 -12.38 -11.15 7.54
C LYS A 116 -11.17 -10.53 8.24
N LEU A 117 -10.10 -10.29 7.48
CA LEU A 117 -8.85 -9.77 8.03
C LEU A 117 -8.95 -8.31 8.48
N PHE A 118 -9.62 -7.46 7.68
CA PHE A 118 -9.63 -6.01 7.91
C PHE A 118 -10.85 -5.49 8.66
N SER A 119 -12.00 -6.17 8.60
CA SER A 119 -13.27 -5.64 9.10
C SER A 119 -13.31 -5.36 10.61
N GLY A 120 -12.43 -5.99 11.40
CA GLY A 120 -12.35 -5.71 12.84
C GLY A 120 -11.85 -4.30 13.16
N LYS A 121 -10.96 -3.76 12.35
CA LYS A 121 -10.31 -2.46 12.57
C LYS A 121 -10.66 -1.41 11.53
N PHE A 122 -11.20 -1.83 10.39
CA PHE A 122 -11.51 -0.97 9.25
C PHE A 122 -12.96 -1.13 8.80
N LYS A 123 -13.53 -0.01 8.38
CA LYS A 123 -14.78 0.01 7.62
C LYS A 123 -14.43 -0.21 6.15
N ILE A 124 -14.99 -1.25 5.55
CA ILE A 124 -14.74 -1.57 4.15
C ILE A 124 -15.64 -0.69 3.28
N LYS A 125 -15.05 0.35 2.71
CA LYS A 125 -15.78 1.28 1.83
C LYS A 125 -15.92 0.71 0.43
N THR A 126 -14.86 0.14 -0.08
CA THR A 126 -14.78 -0.45 -1.42
C THR A 126 -13.87 -1.67 -1.36
N LEU A 127 -14.29 -2.76 -1.97
CA LEU A 127 -13.47 -3.95 -2.20
C LEU A 127 -14.07 -4.69 -3.38
N GLU A 128 -13.53 -4.45 -4.57
CA GLU A 128 -14.09 -4.95 -5.82
C GLU A 128 -13.01 -5.19 -6.87
N LYS A 129 -13.33 -5.94 -7.91
CA LYS A 129 -12.40 -6.15 -9.02
C LYS A 129 -11.97 -4.81 -9.62
N ALA A 130 -10.65 -4.64 -9.80
CA ALA A 130 -10.11 -3.48 -10.49
C ALA A 130 -10.48 -3.56 -11.98
N HIS A 131 -10.94 -2.44 -12.55
CA HIS A 131 -11.38 -2.38 -13.94
C HIS A 131 -10.31 -1.81 -14.88
N ASN A 132 -9.23 -1.30 -14.32
CA ASN A 132 -8.15 -0.63 -15.07
C ASN A 132 -6.80 -1.32 -14.88
N SER A 133 -6.79 -2.61 -14.56
CA SER A 133 -5.56 -3.39 -14.42
C SER A 133 -4.82 -3.51 -15.75
N ILE A 134 -3.49 -3.56 -15.67
CA ILE A 134 -2.68 -3.91 -16.84
C ILE A 134 -3.03 -5.35 -17.27
N LYS A 135 -2.85 -5.66 -18.56
CA LYS A 135 -3.24 -6.96 -19.15
C LYS A 135 -2.79 -8.18 -18.34
N PRO A 136 -1.50 -8.29 -17.91
CA PRO A 136 -1.07 -9.48 -17.15
C PRO A 136 -1.77 -9.66 -15.80
N ARG A 137 -2.44 -8.63 -15.28
CA ARG A 137 -3.13 -8.65 -13.98
C ARG A 137 -4.64 -8.52 -14.09
N ALA A 138 -5.17 -8.52 -15.31
CA ALA A 138 -6.61 -8.44 -15.53
C ALA A 138 -7.30 -9.56 -14.74
N ASP A 139 -8.38 -9.22 -14.02
CA ASP A 139 -9.15 -10.08 -13.13
C ASP A 139 -8.40 -10.62 -11.90
N LYS A 140 -7.13 -10.24 -11.72
CA LYS A 140 -6.29 -10.70 -10.60
C LYS A 140 -6.07 -9.64 -9.54
N GLU A 141 -6.63 -8.46 -9.69
CA GLU A 141 -6.49 -7.36 -8.75
C GLU A 141 -7.84 -6.89 -8.25
N LEU A 142 -7.87 -6.56 -6.94
CA LEU A 142 -9.00 -5.92 -6.28
C LEU A 142 -8.62 -4.49 -5.94
N PHE A 143 -9.48 -3.55 -6.27
CA PHE A 143 -9.36 -2.17 -5.80
C PHE A 143 -10.04 -2.06 -4.44
N PHE A 144 -9.40 -1.40 -3.49
CA PHE A 144 -9.95 -1.27 -2.15
C PHE A 144 -9.82 0.14 -1.58
N ILE A 145 -10.76 0.49 -0.71
CA ILE A 145 -10.71 1.65 0.16
C ILE A 145 -11.19 1.17 1.53
N PHE A 146 -10.30 1.22 2.52
CA PHE A 146 -10.62 0.86 3.91
C PHE A 146 -10.43 2.09 4.79
N GLU A 147 -11.44 2.43 5.57
CA GLU A 147 -11.40 3.57 6.48
C GLU A 147 -11.23 3.10 7.92
N LYS A 148 -10.34 3.77 8.66
CA LYS A 148 -10.10 3.47 10.06
C LYS A 148 -11.40 3.64 10.85
N LYS A 149 -11.78 2.64 11.65
CA LYS A 149 -12.91 2.73 12.56
C LYS A 149 -12.62 3.72 13.69
N LYS A 150 -13.66 4.37 14.12
CA LYS A 150 -13.61 5.27 15.28
C LYS A 150 -13.41 4.48 16.59
#